data_c33dc1bab98a6b8be44865e3119db01f
#
_entry.id   c33dc1bab98a6b8be44865e3119db01f
#
_cell.length_a   1.000
_cell.length_b   1.000
_cell.length_c   1.000
_cell.angle_alpha   90.00
_cell.angle_beta   90.00
_cell.angle_gamma   90.00
#
_symmetry.space_group_name_H-M   'P 1'
#
loop_
_entity.id
_entity.type
_entity.pdbx_description
1 polymer ?
#
loop_
_entity_poly.entity_id
_entity_poly.type
_entity_poly.pdbx_seq_one_letter_code
_entity_poly.pdbx_strand_id
1 'polypeptide(L)'
;MISDLEQKFSQTLAKLQEDLSLIRTGRASSALVENIKISVYGSVMTLKELASIAVPEPRQILISPWDKTVVKEVEIGTIAAGFSPKVEEGSIRIVLPSLTGEERERIVKEVGVKVEESKVSLRMARRDEVERIESAEKSKEISEDEEFSQKKKVDELLDNYQRRVDAVSQEKITQLQLQS
;
A
#
# COMPACT_ATOMS: atom_id res chain seq x y z
N MET A 1 -21.06 -15.96 4.76
CA MET A 1 -19.84 -16.67 5.20
C MET A 1 -18.71 -16.48 4.20
N ILE A 2 -18.66 -17.12 3.05
CA ILE A 2 -17.53 -16.97 2.08
C ILE A 2 -17.37 -15.54 1.57
N SER A 3 -18.45 -14.77 1.35
CA SER A 3 -18.37 -13.35 0.95
C SER A 3 -17.69 -12.47 1.99
N ASP A 4 -17.90 -12.73 3.27
CA ASP A 4 -17.26 -11.98 4.36
C ASP A 4 -15.77 -12.29 4.45
N LEU A 5 -15.39 -13.57 4.21
CA LEU A 5 -14.00 -13.97 4.13
C LEU A 5 -13.29 -13.33 2.94
N GLU A 6 -13.93 -13.32 1.76
CA GLU A 6 -13.41 -12.67 0.57
C GLU A 6 -13.20 -11.16 0.79
N GLN A 7 -14.13 -10.51 1.49
CA GLN A 7 -13.99 -9.10 1.85
C GLN A 7 -12.79 -8.88 2.77
N LYS A 8 -12.58 -9.72 3.80
CA LYS A 8 -11.41 -9.66 4.68
C LYS A 8 -10.10 -9.86 3.91
N PHE A 9 -10.06 -10.83 2.99
CA PHE A 9 -8.90 -11.08 2.15
C PHE A 9 -8.61 -9.90 1.22
N SER A 10 -9.64 -9.32 0.62
CA SER A 10 -9.54 -8.13 -0.24
C SER A 10 -9.00 -6.93 0.54
N GLN A 11 -9.48 -6.69 1.76
CA GLN A 11 -8.99 -5.62 2.64
C GLN A 11 -7.52 -5.84 3.02
N THR A 12 -7.12 -7.07 3.33
CA THR A 12 -5.72 -7.41 3.63
C THR A 12 -4.81 -7.13 2.44
N LEU A 13 -5.23 -7.51 1.22
CA LEU A 13 -4.47 -7.24 0.01
C LEU A 13 -4.39 -5.73 -0.28
N ALA A 14 -5.50 -5.00 -0.16
CA ALA A 14 -5.54 -3.55 -0.36
C ALA A 14 -4.61 -2.83 0.62
N LYS A 15 -4.63 -3.23 1.90
CA LYS A 15 -3.71 -2.69 2.91
C LYS A 15 -2.24 -2.95 2.55
N LEU A 16 -1.91 -4.16 2.10
CA LEU A 16 -0.55 -4.47 1.65
C LEU A 16 -0.14 -3.58 0.48
N GLN A 17 -1.00 -3.40 -0.51
CA GLN A 17 -0.74 -2.53 -1.66
C GLN A 17 -0.51 -1.08 -1.23
N GLU A 18 -1.30 -0.57 -0.29
CA GLU A 18 -1.13 0.76 0.29
C GLU A 18 0.21 0.86 1.03
N ASP A 19 0.51 -0.06 1.95
CA ASP A 19 1.76 -0.09 2.70
C ASP A 19 2.98 -0.13 1.77
N LEU A 20 2.94 -0.97 0.72
CA LEU A 20 4.02 -1.06 -0.26
C LEU A 20 4.12 0.18 -1.15
N SER A 21 3.03 0.89 -1.42
CA SER A 21 3.05 2.13 -2.21
C SER A 21 3.82 3.25 -1.51
N LEU A 22 3.80 3.26 -0.18
CA LEU A 22 4.50 4.25 0.66
C LEU A 22 6.00 3.98 0.78
N ILE A 23 6.45 2.77 0.48
CA ILE A 23 7.88 2.43 0.51
C ILE A 23 8.62 3.16 -0.61
N ARG A 24 9.59 3.98 -0.23
CA ARG A 24 10.43 4.77 -1.13
C ARG A 24 11.40 3.86 -1.87
N THR A 25 11.08 3.50 -3.10
CA THR A 25 11.94 2.66 -3.96
C THR A 25 12.96 3.47 -4.76
N GLY A 26 13.09 4.78 -4.52
CA GLY A 26 13.87 5.68 -5.37
C GLY A 26 13.13 6.10 -6.66
N ARG A 27 11.98 5.49 -6.95
CA ARG A 27 11.11 5.90 -8.06
C ARG A 27 10.05 6.88 -7.56
N ALA A 28 9.85 7.93 -8.32
CA ALA A 28 8.81 8.91 -8.05
C ALA A 28 7.41 8.28 -8.28
N SER A 29 6.50 8.55 -7.34
CA SER A 29 5.09 8.21 -7.42
C SER A 29 4.30 9.28 -6.69
N SER A 30 3.12 9.63 -7.19
CA SER A 30 2.21 10.57 -6.53
C SER A 30 1.82 10.07 -5.13
N ALA A 31 1.67 8.75 -4.94
CA ALA A 31 1.33 8.12 -3.68
C ALA A 31 2.28 8.48 -2.53
N LEU A 32 3.55 8.81 -2.83
CA LEU A 32 4.54 9.20 -1.84
C LEU A 32 4.24 10.54 -1.16
N VAL A 33 3.52 11.42 -1.83
CA VAL A 33 3.30 12.81 -1.39
C VAL A 33 1.84 13.20 -1.25
N GLU A 34 0.91 12.53 -1.92
CA GLU A 34 -0.51 12.92 -1.99
C GLU A 34 -1.21 12.99 -0.64
N ASN A 35 -0.80 12.15 0.33
CA ASN A 35 -1.38 12.08 1.65
C ASN A 35 -0.63 12.92 2.71
N ILE A 36 0.36 13.73 2.31
CA ILE A 36 1.05 14.65 3.22
C ILE A 36 0.03 15.66 3.74
N LYS A 37 -0.04 15.79 5.07
CA LYS A 37 -0.91 16.74 5.76
C LYS A 37 -0.24 18.11 5.83
N ILE A 38 -0.93 19.13 5.36
CA ILE A 38 -0.45 20.50 5.31
C ILE A 38 -1.43 21.40 6.04
N SER A 39 -0.94 22.26 6.91
CA SER A 39 -1.75 23.23 7.64
C SER A 39 -1.88 24.50 6.83
N VAL A 40 -3.06 24.74 6.23
CA VAL A 40 -3.39 25.92 5.45
C VAL A 40 -4.79 26.43 5.79
N TYR A 41 -5.01 27.71 5.71
CA TYR A 41 -6.32 28.35 5.96
C TYR A 41 -6.92 28.00 7.33
N GLY A 42 -6.07 27.72 8.36
CA GLY A 42 -6.51 27.35 9.69
C GLY A 42 -7.03 25.91 9.83
N SER A 43 -6.88 25.09 8.79
CA SER A 43 -7.27 23.67 8.77
C SER A 43 -6.11 22.78 8.25
N VAL A 44 -6.23 21.47 8.45
CA VAL A 44 -5.28 20.48 7.93
C VAL A 44 -5.89 19.84 6.69
N MET A 45 -5.21 19.98 5.56
CA MET A 45 -5.62 19.40 4.28
C MET A 45 -4.54 18.48 3.74
N THR A 46 -4.91 17.55 2.88
CA THR A 46 -3.95 16.68 2.19
C THR A 46 -3.38 17.39 0.96
N LEU A 47 -2.14 17.05 0.59
CA LEU A 47 -1.48 17.68 -0.56
C LEU A 47 -2.29 17.52 -1.87
N LYS A 48 -2.95 16.38 -2.07
CA LYS A 48 -3.81 16.13 -3.24
C LYS A 48 -5.00 17.08 -3.36
N GLU A 49 -5.45 17.66 -2.23
CA GLU A 49 -6.54 18.64 -2.19
C GLU A 49 -6.04 20.06 -2.53
N LEU A 50 -4.75 20.32 -2.36
CA LEU A 50 -4.13 21.64 -2.50
C LEU A 50 -3.37 21.82 -3.80
N ALA A 51 -2.96 20.73 -4.46
CA ALA A 51 -2.07 20.80 -5.61
C ALA A 51 -2.32 19.69 -6.62
N SER A 52 -1.95 19.95 -7.87
CA SER A 52 -1.74 18.91 -8.88
C SER A 52 -0.38 18.26 -8.65
N ILE A 53 -0.32 16.93 -8.73
CA ILE A 53 0.89 16.15 -8.55
C ILE A 53 1.19 15.42 -9.85
N ALA A 54 2.35 15.67 -10.44
CA ALA A 54 2.82 15.04 -11.66
C ALA A 54 4.17 14.36 -11.43
N VAL A 55 4.46 13.33 -12.21
CA VAL A 55 5.75 12.61 -12.23
C VAL A 55 6.34 12.73 -13.64
N PRO A 56 7.01 13.86 -13.96
CA PRO A 56 7.54 14.10 -15.30
C PRO A 56 8.72 13.18 -15.63
N GLU A 57 9.45 12.74 -14.61
CA GLU A 57 10.60 11.84 -14.74
C GLU A 57 10.58 10.74 -13.66
N PRO A 58 11.26 9.61 -13.88
CA PRO A 58 11.22 8.47 -12.95
C PRO A 58 11.63 8.78 -11.51
N ARG A 59 12.36 9.88 -11.30
CA ARG A 59 12.88 10.30 -9.98
C ARG A 59 12.48 11.70 -9.59
N GLN A 60 11.53 12.30 -10.29
CA GLN A 60 11.07 13.66 -10.01
C GLN A 60 9.58 13.70 -9.76
N ILE A 61 9.19 14.39 -8.71
CA ILE A 61 7.80 14.74 -8.42
C ILE A 61 7.67 16.25 -8.60
N LEU A 62 6.69 16.66 -9.38
CA LEU A 62 6.33 18.05 -9.56
C LEU A 62 4.98 18.31 -8.89
N ILE A 63 4.96 19.22 -7.93
CA ILE A 63 3.79 19.64 -7.19
C ILE A 63 3.45 21.06 -7.64
N SER A 64 2.26 21.26 -8.18
CA SER A 64 1.78 22.55 -8.64
C SER A 64 0.55 22.95 -7.82
N PRO A 65 0.70 23.76 -6.75
CA PRO A 65 -0.41 24.24 -5.95
C PRO A 65 -1.43 25.01 -6.79
N TRP A 66 -2.71 24.84 -6.50
CA TRP A 66 -3.79 25.58 -7.14
C TRP A 66 -3.73 27.06 -6.77
N ASP A 67 -3.32 27.35 -5.54
CA ASP A 67 -3.11 28.70 -5.04
C ASP A 67 -1.63 28.93 -4.76
N LYS A 68 -1.06 29.93 -5.41
CA LYS A 68 0.36 30.30 -5.24
C LYS A 68 0.67 30.85 -3.85
N THR A 69 -0.32 31.29 -3.10
CA THR A 69 -0.12 31.82 -1.74
C THR A 69 0.26 30.73 -0.74
N VAL A 70 -0.08 29.46 -1.00
CA VAL A 70 0.21 28.32 -0.09
C VAL A 70 1.47 27.54 -0.44
N VAL A 71 2.27 28.01 -1.41
CA VAL A 71 3.51 27.33 -1.84
C VAL A 71 4.47 27.11 -0.68
N LYS A 72 4.60 28.09 0.23
CA LYS A 72 5.48 28.00 1.42
C LYS A 72 5.00 26.93 2.40
N GLU A 73 3.71 26.86 2.66
CA GLU A 73 3.09 25.87 3.54
C GLU A 73 3.27 24.46 2.97
N VAL A 74 3.11 24.32 1.64
CA VAL A 74 3.35 23.05 0.94
C VAL A 74 4.83 22.66 1.02
N GLU A 75 5.76 23.62 0.83
CA GLU A 75 7.19 23.38 0.98
C GLU A 75 7.52 22.89 2.42
N ILE A 76 7.05 23.59 3.45
CA ILE A 76 7.25 23.21 4.85
C ILE A 76 6.69 21.82 5.12
N GLY A 77 5.47 21.53 4.66
CA GLY A 77 4.86 20.21 4.84
C GLY A 77 5.63 19.09 4.16
N THR A 78 6.17 19.33 2.96
CA THR A 78 7.00 18.35 2.25
C THR A 78 8.36 18.15 2.91
N ILE A 79 8.99 19.19 3.48
CA ILE A 79 10.21 19.08 4.30
C ILE A 79 9.94 18.28 5.57
N ALA A 80 8.84 18.53 6.27
CA ALA A 80 8.45 17.81 7.46
C ALA A 80 8.20 16.30 7.16
N ALA A 81 7.75 15.97 5.96
CA ALA A 81 7.61 14.59 5.46
C ALA A 81 8.96 13.96 5.03
N GLY A 82 10.08 14.66 5.19
CA GLY A 82 11.44 14.17 4.91
C GLY A 82 11.81 14.18 3.42
N PHE A 83 11.24 15.11 2.64
CA PHE A 83 11.67 15.39 1.28
C PHE A 83 12.54 16.66 1.23
N SER A 84 13.28 16.82 0.14
CA SER A 84 14.08 18.03 -0.17
C SER A 84 13.49 18.74 -1.36
N PRO A 85 12.44 19.56 -1.14
CA PRO A 85 11.78 20.29 -2.23
C PRO A 85 12.66 21.45 -2.74
N LYS A 86 12.48 21.78 -4.03
CA LYS A 86 12.96 23.02 -4.64
C LYS A 86 11.77 23.78 -5.19
N VAL A 87 11.64 25.04 -4.80
CA VAL A 87 10.58 25.92 -5.32
C VAL A 87 11.06 26.54 -6.62
N GLU A 88 10.30 26.35 -7.71
CA GLU A 88 10.57 26.88 -9.05
C GLU A 88 9.26 27.47 -9.61
N GLU A 89 9.26 28.79 -9.89
CA GLU A 89 8.14 29.49 -10.55
C GLU A 89 6.74 29.23 -9.96
N GLY A 90 6.65 29.02 -8.62
CA GLY A 90 5.38 28.75 -7.95
C GLY A 90 4.96 27.27 -7.96
N SER A 91 5.83 26.40 -8.44
CA SER A 91 5.73 24.94 -8.33
C SER A 91 6.84 24.39 -7.42
N ILE A 92 6.66 23.20 -6.92
CA ILE A 92 7.61 22.55 -6.02
C ILE A 92 8.10 21.27 -6.70
N ARG A 93 9.41 21.18 -6.91
CA ARG A 93 10.07 20.01 -7.49
C ARG A 93 10.77 19.22 -6.39
N ILE A 94 10.52 17.92 -6.33
CA ILE A 94 11.21 16.99 -5.45
C ILE A 94 11.99 16.02 -6.30
N VAL A 95 13.32 15.94 -6.08
CA VAL A 95 14.19 14.98 -6.73
C VAL A 95 14.54 13.89 -5.73
N LEU A 96 14.21 12.63 -6.05
CA LEU A 96 14.53 11.49 -5.21
C LEU A 96 15.98 11.05 -5.46
N PRO A 97 16.80 10.84 -4.40
CA PRO A 97 18.15 10.32 -4.53
C PRO A 97 18.13 8.87 -5.04
N SER A 98 19.21 8.43 -5.66
CA SER A 98 19.41 7.00 -5.96
C SER A 98 19.64 6.23 -4.67
N LEU A 99 19.05 5.03 -4.58
CA LEU A 99 19.29 4.14 -3.47
C LEU A 99 20.67 3.50 -3.58
N THR A 100 21.36 3.38 -2.46
CA THR A 100 22.56 2.55 -2.32
C THR A 100 22.20 1.07 -2.34
N GLY A 101 23.19 0.18 -2.55
CA GLY A 101 22.98 -1.27 -2.48
C GLY A 101 22.42 -1.71 -1.11
N GLU A 102 22.97 -1.16 -0.02
CA GLU A 102 22.53 -1.46 1.35
C GLU A 102 21.10 -1.00 1.61
N GLU A 103 20.72 0.18 1.11
CA GLU A 103 19.35 0.68 1.23
C GLU A 103 18.36 -0.21 0.46
N ARG A 104 18.73 -0.70 -0.72
CA ARG A 104 17.91 -1.65 -1.49
C ARG A 104 17.67 -2.94 -0.73
N GLU A 105 18.73 -3.54 -0.16
CA GLU A 105 18.60 -4.77 0.64
C GLU A 105 17.70 -4.56 1.87
N ARG A 106 17.82 -3.41 2.53
CA ARG A 106 16.95 -3.05 3.66
C ARG A 106 15.48 -2.97 3.24
N ILE A 107 15.21 -2.33 2.09
CA ILE A 107 13.84 -2.21 1.56
C ILE A 107 13.29 -3.58 1.16
N VAL A 108 14.09 -4.44 0.54
CA VAL A 108 13.66 -5.82 0.19
C VAL A 108 13.27 -6.59 1.46
N LYS A 109 14.03 -6.47 2.55
CA LYS A 109 13.68 -7.07 3.84
C LYS A 109 12.38 -6.50 4.41
N GLU A 110 12.20 -5.18 4.33
CA GLU A 110 10.96 -4.51 4.78
C GLU A 110 9.72 -4.98 3.99
N VAL A 111 9.85 -5.08 2.66
CA VAL A 111 8.80 -5.67 1.80
C VAL A 111 8.49 -7.10 2.24
N GLY A 112 9.51 -7.93 2.49
CA GLY A 112 9.35 -9.31 2.95
C GLY A 112 8.57 -9.41 4.26
N VAL A 113 8.85 -8.53 5.23
CA VAL A 113 8.12 -8.48 6.51
C VAL A 113 6.64 -8.15 6.28
N LYS A 114 6.32 -7.12 5.48
CA LYS A 114 4.94 -6.73 5.18
C LYS A 114 4.15 -7.82 4.46
N VAL A 115 4.80 -8.51 3.54
CA VAL A 115 4.23 -9.65 2.82
C VAL A 115 3.89 -10.79 3.78
N GLU A 116 4.82 -11.14 4.69
CA GLU A 116 4.58 -12.21 5.65
C GLU A 116 3.48 -11.85 6.67
N GLU A 117 3.43 -10.62 7.17
CA GLU A 117 2.33 -10.12 7.99
C GLU A 117 0.97 -10.29 7.29
N SER A 118 0.90 -9.99 6.00
CA SER A 118 -0.31 -10.16 5.20
C SER A 118 -0.69 -11.63 5.03
N LYS A 119 0.29 -12.51 4.75
CA LYS A 119 0.06 -13.96 4.67
C LYS A 119 -0.41 -14.55 5.99
N VAL A 120 0.12 -14.08 7.12
CA VAL A 120 -0.35 -14.47 8.47
C VAL A 120 -1.81 -14.05 8.65
N SER A 121 -2.17 -12.82 8.28
CA SER A 121 -3.54 -12.33 8.38
C SER A 121 -4.53 -13.16 7.54
N LEU A 122 -4.15 -13.54 6.31
CA LEU A 122 -4.96 -14.43 5.47
C LEU A 122 -5.14 -15.81 6.12
N ARG A 123 -4.06 -16.41 6.66
CA ARG A 123 -4.13 -17.71 7.34
C ARG A 123 -5.00 -17.67 8.60
N MET A 124 -4.94 -16.59 9.37
CA MET A 124 -5.80 -16.40 10.54
C MET A 124 -7.27 -16.30 10.15
N ALA A 125 -7.60 -15.46 9.17
CA ALA A 125 -8.98 -15.32 8.70
C ALA A 125 -9.54 -16.63 8.11
N ARG A 126 -8.70 -17.40 7.40
CA ARG A 126 -9.06 -18.76 6.94
C ARG A 126 -9.37 -19.68 8.12
N ARG A 127 -8.51 -19.70 9.14
CA ARG A 127 -8.72 -20.55 10.33
C ARG A 127 -10.04 -20.22 11.02
N ASP A 128 -10.30 -18.94 11.24
CA ASP A 128 -11.54 -18.49 11.89
C ASP A 128 -12.78 -18.91 11.10
N GLU A 129 -12.72 -18.87 9.76
CA GLU A 129 -13.83 -19.29 8.92
C GLU A 129 -14.03 -20.80 8.92
N VAL A 130 -12.94 -21.60 8.92
CA VAL A 130 -13.01 -23.06 9.03
C VAL A 130 -13.63 -23.46 10.38
N GLU A 131 -13.24 -22.81 11.48
CA GLU A 131 -13.83 -23.06 12.81
C GLU A 131 -15.34 -22.74 12.83
N ARG A 132 -15.78 -21.72 12.10
CA ARG A 132 -17.22 -21.39 11.95
C ARG A 132 -17.97 -22.44 11.16
N ILE A 133 -17.38 -22.93 10.05
CA ILE A 133 -17.95 -23.99 9.22
C ILE A 133 -18.10 -25.28 10.04
N GLU A 134 -17.06 -25.69 10.78
CA GLU A 134 -17.09 -26.87 11.65
C GLU A 134 -18.12 -26.74 12.77
N SER A 135 -18.31 -25.54 13.31
CA SER A 135 -19.32 -25.29 14.34
C SER A 135 -20.73 -25.41 13.77
N ALA A 136 -20.96 -24.96 12.54
CA ALA A 136 -22.25 -25.05 11.84
C ALA A 136 -22.62 -26.51 11.51
N GLU A 137 -21.61 -27.34 11.15
CA GLU A 137 -21.82 -28.77 10.95
C GLU A 137 -22.19 -29.46 12.28
N LYS A 138 -21.44 -29.21 13.36
CA LYS A 138 -21.71 -29.77 14.69
C LYS A 138 -23.08 -29.40 15.25
N SER A 139 -23.57 -28.17 14.92
CA SER A 139 -24.93 -27.73 15.28
C SER A 139 -26.00 -28.23 14.31
N LYS A 140 -25.60 -28.99 13.27
CA LYS A 140 -26.49 -29.54 12.22
C LYS A 140 -27.20 -28.45 11.39
N GLU A 141 -26.63 -27.28 11.31
CA GLU A 141 -27.08 -26.20 10.43
C GLU A 141 -26.73 -26.45 8.97
N ILE A 142 -25.60 -27.18 8.74
CA ILE A 142 -25.14 -27.64 7.44
C ILE A 142 -24.82 -29.13 7.49
N SER A 143 -24.86 -29.78 6.34
CA SER A 143 -24.47 -31.19 6.17
C SER A 143 -22.96 -31.35 6.09
N GLU A 144 -22.46 -32.58 6.31
CA GLU A 144 -21.03 -32.95 6.15
C GLU A 144 -20.53 -32.67 4.72
N ASP A 145 -21.36 -32.92 3.69
CA ASP A 145 -21.02 -32.64 2.30
C ASP A 145 -20.90 -31.12 2.04
N GLU A 146 -21.75 -30.33 2.69
CA GLU A 146 -21.68 -28.85 2.61
C GLU A 146 -20.46 -28.32 3.35
N GLU A 147 -20.14 -28.87 4.53
CA GLU A 147 -18.92 -28.55 5.25
C GLU A 147 -17.68 -28.77 4.37
N PHE A 148 -17.55 -29.97 3.78
CA PHE A 148 -16.44 -30.31 2.89
C PHE A 148 -16.34 -29.35 1.69
N SER A 149 -17.48 -29.07 1.05
CA SER A 149 -17.55 -28.14 -0.09
C SER A 149 -17.15 -26.72 0.28
N GLN A 150 -17.58 -26.23 1.47
CA GLN A 150 -17.25 -24.89 1.94
C GLN A 150 -15.77 -24.78 2.32
N LYS A 151 -15.20 -25.77 3.03
CA LYS A 151 -13.77 -25.80 3.35
C LYS A 151 -12.91 -25.76 2.08
N LYS A 152 -13.27 -26.53 1.05
CA LYS A 152 -12.57 -26.52 -0.23
C LYS A 152 -12.59 -25.14 -0.88
N LYS A 153 -13.73 -24.46 -0.87
CA LYS A 153 -13.84 -23.09 -1.42
C LYS A 153 -13.00 -22.08 -0.62
N VAL A 154 -12.93 -22.23 0.69
CA VAL A 154 -12.08 -21.39 1.56
C VAL A 154 -10.60 -21.59 1.22
N ASP A 155 -10.15 -22.82 0.99
CA ASP A 155 -8.77 -23.12 0.61
C ASP A 155 -8.43 -22.60 -0.79
N GLU A 156 -9.30 -22.77 -1.77
CA GLU A 156 -9.15 -22.22 -3.12
C GLU A 156 -9.07 -20.69 -3.10
N LEU A 157 -9.88 -20.04 -2.25
CA LEU A 157 -9.86 -18.59 -2.08
C LEU A 157 -8.54 -18.13 -1.44
N LEU A 158 -8.06 -18.84 -0.40
CA LEU A 158 -6.76 -18.54 0.23
C LEU A 158 -5.62 -18.62 -0.79
N ASP A 159 -5.55 -19.71 -1.57
CA ASP A 159 -4.51 -19.91 -2.58
C ASP A 159 -4.52 -18.79 -3.63
N ASN A 160 -5.71 -18.36 -4.06
CA ASN A 160 -5.84 -17.23 -4.99
C ASN A 160 -5.25 -15.95 -4.40
N TYR A 161 -5.61 -15.60 -3.16
CA TYR A 161 -5.12 -14.37 -2.53
C TYR A 161 -3.64 -14.45 -2.17
N GLN A 162 -3.10 -15.61 -1.81
CA GLN A 162 -1.66 -15.79 -1.60
C GLN A 162 -0.86 -15.51 -2.90
N ARG A 163 -1.33 -16.03 -4.04
CA ARG A 163 -0.70 -15.73 -5.35
C ARG A 163 -0.75 -14.24 -5.68
N ARG A 164 -1.84 -13.55 -5.35
CA ARG A 164 -1.96 -12.10 -5.54
C ARG A 164 -1.01 -11.32 -4.65
N VAL A 165 -0.84 -11.73 -3.39
CA VAL A 165 0.14 -11.16 -2.47
C VAL A 165 1.56 -11.35 -3.00
N ASP A 166 1.90 -12.55 -3.50
CA ASP A 166 3.21 -12.83 -4.08
C ASP A 166 3.47 -12.01 -5.35
N ALA A 167 2.45 -11.83 -6.20
CA ALA A 167 2.56 -11.01 -7.41
C ALA A 167 2.85 -9.53 -7.07
N VAL A 168 2.14 -8.95 -6.10
CA VAL A 168 2.37 -7.58 -5.62
C VAL A 168 3.78 -7.42 -5.02
N SER A 169 4.24 -8.41 -4.25
CA SER A 169 5.59 -8.46 -3.71
C SER A 169 6.65 -8.47 -4.82
N GLN A 170 6.49 -9.36 -5.80
CA GLN A 170 7.43 -9.51 -6.90
C GLN A 170 7.51 -8.25 -7.77
N GLU A 171 6.38 -7.61 -8.03
CA GLU A 171 6.34 -6.34 -8.75
C GLU A 171 7.16 -5.27 -8.02
N LYS A 172 7.00 -5.14 -6.70
CA LYS A 172 7.74 -4.16 -5.89
C LYS A 172 9.23 -4.44 -5.87
N ILE A 173 9.65 -5.70 -5.74
CA ILE A 173 11.07 -6.11 -5.79
C ILE A 173 11.66 -5.83 -7.17
N THR A 174 10.94 -6.13 -8.25
CA THR A 174 11.37 -5.84 -9.62
C THR A 174 11.58 -4.35 -9.85
N GLN A 175 10.69 -3.50 -9.31
CA GLN A 175 10.87 -2.03 -9.36
C GLN A 175 12.16 -1.57 -8.69
N LEU A 176 12.60 -2.24 -7.61
CA LEU A 176 13.87 -1.94 -6.93
C LEU A 176 15.10 -2.36 -7.76
N GLN A 177 14.98 -3.46 -8.50
CA GLN A 177 16.09 -4.03 -9.31
C GLN A 177 16.31 -3.27 -10.62
N LEU A 178 15.25 -2.80 -11.27
CA LEU A 178 15.32 -2.06 -12.55
C LEU A 178 15.96 -0.67 -12.44
N GLN A 179 16.36 -0.24 -11.26
CA GLN A 179 16.99 1.07 -10.99
C GLN A 179 18.53 0.97 -10.80
N SER A 180 19.11 -0.11 -11.29
CA SER A 180 20.56 -0.34 -11.27
C SER A 180 21.26 0.47 -12.36
#